data_7f883bffd5afc3de59090836a7dd41de
#
_entry.id   7f883bffd5afc3de59090836a7dd41de
#
_cell.length_a   1.000
_cell.length_b   1.000
_cell.length_c   1.000
_cell.angle_alpha   90.00
_cell.angle_beta   90.00
_cell.angle_gamma   90.00
#
_symmetry.space_group_name_H-M   'P 1'
#
loop_
_entity.id
_entity.type
_entity.pdbx_description
1 polymer ?
#
loop_
_entity_poly.entity_id
_entity_poly.type
_entity_poly.pdbx_seq_one_letter_code
_entity_poly.pdbx_strand_id
1 'polypeptide(L)' 'PMPGTIMDVKVNVGDSVERAQVVVIMEAMKMENEIVAPVGGKVLAVQVKKGDSVNAGDVMAVIG' A
#
# COMPACT_ATOMS: atom_id res chain seq x y z
N PRO A 1 16.37 -7.07 3.18
CA PRO A 1 15.19 -6.30 2.83
C PRO A 1 15.50 -5.35 1.69
N MET A 2 14.54 -5.20 0.80
CA MET A 2 14.71 -4.29 -0.32
C MET A 2 13.94 -3.02 -0.02
N PRO A 3 14.62 -1.86 0.04
CA PRO A 3 13.90 -0.62 0.23
C PRO A 3 13.13 -0.26 -1.04
N GLY A 4 11.99 0.36 -0.85
CA GLY A 4 11.19 0.89 -1.94
C GLY A 4 10.67 2.26 -1.59
N THR A 5 10.14 2.95 -2.57
CA THR A 5 9.56 4.28 -2.41
C THR A 5 8.08 4.21 -2.79
N ILE A 6 7.24 4.81 -1.97
CA ILE A 6 5.81 4.86 -2.25
C ILE A 6 5.59 5.86 -3.39
N MET A 7 5.09 5.37 -4.52
CA MET A 7 4.83 6.19 -5.69
C MET A 7 3.46 6.86 -5.59
N ASP A 8 2.49 6.14 -5.06
CA ASP A 8 1.14 6.65 -4.93
C ASP A 8 0.36 5.82 -3.92
N VAL A 9 -0.60 6.44 -3.26
CA VAL A 9 -1.53 5.77 -2.35
C VAL A 9 -2.92 5.92 -2.95
N LYS A 10 -3.54 4.80 -3.28
CA LYS A 10 -4.80 4.79 -4.04
C LYS A 10 -6.04 4.80 -3.16
N VAL A 11 -5.87 4.66 -1.85
CA VAL A 11 -7.00 4.58 -0.91
C VAL A 11 -6.79 5.54 0.25
N ASN A 12 -7.88 5.87 0.92
CA ASN A 12 -7.87 6.68 2.12
C ASN A 12 -8.55 5.92 3.26
N VAL A 13 -8.26 6.34 4.48
CA VAL A 13 -8.95 5.79 5.65
C VAL A 13 -10.45 5.94 5.46
N GLY A 14 -11.17 4.87 5.68
CA GLY A 14 -12.62 4.83 5.52
C GLY A 14 -13.09 4.29 4.18
N ASP A 15 -12.19 4.14 3.21
CA ASP A 15 -12.56 3.58 1.91
C ASP A 15 -12.87 2.10 2.02
N SER A 16 -13.82 1.64 1.21
CA SER A 16 -14.07 0.22 1.05
C SER A 16 -13.21 -0.31 -0.08
N VAL A 17 -12.58 -1.46 0.14
CA VAL A 17 -11.73 -2.10 -0.86
C VAL A 17 -12.19 -3.53 -1.07
N GLU A 18 -11.91 -4.04 -2.26
CA GLU A 18 -12.15 -5.43 -2.59
C GLU A 18 -10.83 -6.20 -2.54
N ARG A 19 -10.94 -7.51 -2.39
CA ARG A 19 -9.78 -8.38 -2.46
C ARG A 19 -9.06 -8.15 -3.79
N ALA A 20 -7.72 -8.05 -3.73
CA ALA A 20 -6.85 -7.82 -4.87
C ALA A 20 -6.95 -6.42 -5.49
N GLN A 21 -7.71 -5.52 -4.87
CA GLN A 21 -7.73 -4.12 -5.31
C GLN A 21 -6.40 -3.47 -4.98
N VAL A 22 -5.86 -2.69 -5.92
CA VAL A 22 -4.60 -1.97 -5.69
C VAL A 22 -4.82 -0.87 -4.65
N VAL A 23 -4.01 -0.88 -3.60
CA VAL A 23 -4.12 0.11 -2.53
C VAL A 23 -2.93 1.08 -2.51
N VAL A 24 -1.75 0.60 -2.89
CA VAL A 24 -0.53 1.40 -2.92
C VAL A 24 0.30 1.00 -4.13
N ILE A 25 0.99 1.95 -4.71
CA ILE A 25 1.98 1.67 -5.76
C ILE A 25 3.35 2.02 -5.20
N MET A 26 4.26 1.06 -5.27
CA MET A 26 5.60 1.20 -4.74
C MET A 26 6.63 0.94 -5.84
N GLU A 27 7.70 1.70 -5.84
CA GLU A 27 8.83 1.46 -6.72
C GLU A 27 9.95 0.80 -5.92
N ALA A 28 10.48 -0.30 -6.44
CA ALA A 28 11.66 -0.96 -5.89
C ALA A 28 12.46 -1.54 -7.05
N MET A 29 13.77 -1.38 -7.01
CA MET A 29 14.67 -1.91 -8.03
C MET A 29 14.29 -1.47 -9.45
N LYS A 30 13.90 -0.21 -9.60
CA LYS A 30 13.51 0.39 -10.89
C LYS A 30 12.25 -0.23 -11.49
N MET A 31 11.46 -0.93 -10.68
CA MET A 31 10.20 -1.53 -11.11
C MET A 31 9.07 -1.02 -10.24
N GLU A 32 7.94 -0.77 -10.86
CA GLU A 32 6.73 -0.44 -10.11
C GLU A 32 6.06 -1.72 -9.64
N ASN A 33 5.66 -1.73 -8.38
CA ASN A 33 4.96 -2.86 -7.79
C ASN A 33 3.63 -2.37 -7.24
N GLU A 34 2.58 -3.11 -7.55
CA GLU A 34 1.26 -2.81 -7.02
C GLU A 34 1.04 -3.62 -5.75
N ILE A 35 0.72 -2.94 -4.67
CA ILE A 35 0.37 -3.60 -3.42
C ILE A 35 -1.14 -3.68 -3.38
N VAL A 36 -1.65 -4.89 -3.22
CA VAL A 36 -3.09 -5.13 -3.29
C VAL A 36 -3.63 -5.55 -1.93
N ALA A 37 -4.93 -5.33 -1.74
CA ALA A 37 -5.61 -5.76 -0.53
C ALA A 37 -5.69 -7.27 -0.49
N PRO A 38 -5.24 -7.92 0.61
CA PRO A 38 -5.33 -9.38 0.71
C PRO A 38 -6.75 -9.86 0.97
N VAL A 39 -7.61 -8.99 1.48
CA VAL A 39 -9.01 -9.30 1.76
C VAL A 39 -9.86 -8.09 1.44
N GLY A 40 -11.14 -8.29 1.20
CA GLY A 40 -12.09 -7.19 1.09
C GLY A 40 -12.40 -6.64 2.47
N GLY A 41 -12.67 -5.35 2.55
CA GLY A 41 -13.01 -4.73 3.81
C GLY A 41 -12.89 -3.22 3.74
N LYS A 42 -12.70 -2.60 4.90
CA LYS A 42 -12.61 -1.16 5.02
C LYS A 42 -11.20 -0.78 5.46
N VAL A 43 -10.67 0.27 4.86
CA VAL A 43 -9.35 0.78 5.23
C VAL A 43 -9.44 1.44 6.59
N LEU A 44 -8.77 0.85 7.59
CA LEU A 44 -8.78 1.34 8.96
C LEU A 44 -7.66 2.33 9.21
N ALA A 45 -6.52 2.14 8.57
CA ALA A 45 -5.38 3.04 8.69
C ALA A 45 -4.53 2.97 7.45
N VAL A 46 -3.91 4.10 7.10
CA VAL A 46 -2.90 4.18 6.04
C VAL A 46 -1.62 4.65 6.71
N GLN A 47 -0.61 3.81 6.69
CA GLN A 47 0.64 4.02 7.42
C GLN A 47 1.72 4.69 6.59
N VAL A 48 1.48 4.92 5.30
CA VAL A 48 2.46 5.48 4.38
C VAL A 48 1.85 6.62 3.58
N LYS A 49 2.72 7.45 3.01
CA LYS A 49 2.32 8.55 2.12
C LYS A 49 3.19 8.50 0.87
N LYS A 50 2.71 9.17 -0.17
CA LYS A 50 3.48 9.33 -1.40
C LYS A 50 4.85 9.93 -1.07
N GLY A 51 5.90 9.29 -1.58
CA GLY A 51 7.27 9.70 -1.34
C GLY A 51 7.95 9.04 -0.15
N ASP A 52 7.20 8.30 0.69
CA ASP A 52 7.80 7.61 1.83
C ASP A 52 8.69 6.47 1.36
N SER A 53 9.76 6.22 2.11
CA SER A 53 10.60 5.04 1.91
C SER A 53 10.12 3.93 2.83
N VAL A 54 10.02 2.73 2.29
CA VAL A 54 9.56 1.56 3.05
C VAL A 54 10.48 0.39 2.79
N ASN A 55 10.47 -0.59 3.70
CA ASN A 55 11.20 -1.84 3.54
C ASN A 55 10.19 -2.99 3.46
N ALA A 56 10.67 -4.13 2.95
CA ALA A 56 9.83 -5.32 2.91
C ALA A 56 9.35 -5.66 4.32
N GLY A 57 8.09 -5.94 4.45
CA GLY A 57 7.48 -6.26 5.73
C GLY A 57 6.88 -5.07 6.48
N ASP A 58 7.12 -3.84 6.02
CA ASP A 58 6.50 -2.68 6.65
C ASP A 58 4.99 -2.70 6.40
N VAL A 59 4.25 -2.30 7.42
CA VAL A 59 2.80 -2.17 7.30
C VAL A 59 2.50 -0.89 6.54
N MET A 60 1.78 -1.02 5.44
CA MET A 60 1.43 0.12 4.59
C MET A 60 0.00 0.58 4.81
N ALA A 61 -0.91 -0.37 5.03
CA ALA A 61 -2.30 -0.07 5.32
C ALA A 61 -2.89 -1.20 6.15
N VAL A 62 -3.93 -0.88 6.92
CA VAL A 62 -4.65 -1.86 7.72
C VAL A 62 -6.07 -1.93 7.20
N ILE A 63 -6.54 -3.14 6.91
CA ILE A 63 -7.87 -3.39 6.37
C ILE A 63 -8.61 -4.33 7.33
N GLY A 64 -9.81 -3.95 7.66
CA GLY A 64 -10.59 -4.73 8.60
C GLY A 64 -12.06 -4.88 8.24
#